data_741147681f16c9d7af02f1c0ab0d79fe
#
_entry.id   741147681f16c9d7af02f1c0ab0d79fe
#
_cell.length_a   1.000
_cell.length_b   1.000
_cell.length_c   1.000
_cell.angle_alpha   90.00
_cell.angle_beta   90.00
_cell.angle_gamma   90.00
#
_symmetry.space_group_name_H-M   'P 1'
#
loop_
_entity.id
_entity.type
_entity.pdbx_description
1 polymer ?
#
loop_
_entity_poly.entity_id
_entity_poly.type
_entity_poly.pdbx_seq_one_letter_code
_entity_poly.pdbx_strand_id
1 'polypeptide(L)'
;KIYALPRVKVGYGVITTASLASANSVAPALEPDSFRQVITKNYSADIHFLINQANIRPSELAAKGYIDLNQQLKEANASPKMEISGLTINSYASPEGTYDFNKRLAEQREANTTAQVEGQLKKDKIDEFGELTSSFTPEDWEGFQKLVEASNIQDKELILSVLRMSPDPEQREKEIRNLSSVFNELADQILPQLRYSRIQATVKVLGRTDRELVEQFNTDPTKLSVDEMLYLATLTDDNFKKMEVYDRIARIYPKESRAYVNLGATQLVAGDKDGAKANFEEALRLDPNSKPAEMNLALIAMMNGDNSRANELLGAAAGTPGIDDALGVYYLQTGDVANAVRAFGDSKTNNAAVAQILNRDYAGAQRTLQSVAKPDAITYYLMAVTGARTGNQQQVMDNLRQAVKLDRKLLDRAKSDLEFANYNLTYL
;
A
#
# COMPACT_ATOMS: atom_id res chain seq x y z
N LYS A 1 78.31 12.89 -3.61
CA LYS A 1 77.58 13.06 -4.83
C LYS A 1 76.24 12.29 -4.65
N ILE A 2 75.12 13.00 -4.60
CA ILE A 2 73.80 12.38 -4.60
C ILE A 2 73.45 12.17 -6.08
N TYR A 3 73.32 10.93 -6.52
CA TYR A 3 72.79 10.61 -7.86
C TYR A 3 71.31 10.58 -7.81
N ALA A 4 70.63 11.52 -8.53
CA ALA A 4 69.22 11.43 -8.76
C ALA A 4 68.93 10.30 -9.75
N LEU A 5 68.26 9.26 -9.31
CA LEU A 5 67.76 8.20 -10.19
C LEU A 5 66.67 8.76 -11.09
N PRO A 6 66.65 8.41 -12.39
CA PRO A 6 65.57 8.83 -13.27
C PRO A 6 64.26 8.33 -12.75
N ARG A 7 63.23 9.17 -12.77
CA ARG A 7 61.85 8.77 -12.44
C ARG A 7 61.38 7.72 -13.43
N VAL A 8 61.28 6.50 -12.99
CA VAL A 8 60.70 5.41 -13.76
C VAL A 8 59.19 5.46 -13.56
N LYS A 9 58.46 5.61 -14.64
CA LYS A 9 56.98 5.58 -14.62
C LYS A 9 56.55 4.13 -14.45
N VAL A 10 56.03 3.79 -13.28
CA VAL A 10 55.71 2.41 -12.90
C VAL A 10 54.32 1.94 -13.39
N GLY A 11 53.47 2.88 -13.85
CA GLY A 11 52.17 2.56 -14.41
C GLY A 11 51.30 3.80 -14.61
N TYR A 12 50.28 3.63 -15.39
CA TYR A 12 49.18 4.58 -15.50
C TYR A 12 47.91 3.85 -15.11
N GLY A 13 47.12 4.42 -14.22
CA GLY A 13 45.81 3.92 -13.90
C GLY A 13 45.37 4.35 -12.50
N VAL A 14 44.10 4.23 -12.27
CA VAL A 14 43.43 4.47 -10.99
C VAL A 14 42.49 3.32 -10.71
N ILE A 15 42.22 3.05 -9.44
CA ILE A 15 41.12 2.20 -9.05
C ILE A 15 39.84 3.07 -9.12
N THR A 16 38.96 2.71 -10.03
CA THR A 16 37.75 3.49 -10.29
C THR A 16 36.46 2.78 -9.91
N THR A 17 36.56 1.72 -9.09
CA THR A 17 35.42 0.88 -8.70
C THR A 17 34.29 1.71 -8.06
N ALA A 18 34.61 2.67 -7.21
CA ALA A 18 33.60 3.57 -6.60
C ALA A 18 32.80 4.37 -7.63
N SER A 19 33.41 4.75 -8.77
CA SER A 19 32.73 5.51 -9.83
C SER A 19 31.76 4.68 -10.69
N LEU A 20 31.66 3.38 -10.43
CA LEU A 20 30.65 2.52 -11.03
C LEU A 20 29.31 2.58 -10.31
N ALA A 21 29.27 3.11 -9.09
CA ALA A 21 28.02 3.44 -8.43
C ALA A 21 27.37 4.67 -9.08
N SER A 22 26.09 4.56 -9.35
CA SER A 22 25.37 5.62 -10.08
C SER A 22 23.97 5.83 -9.55
N ALA A 23 23.61 7.10 -9.34
CA ALA A 23 22.22 7.50 -9.05
C ALA A 23 21.27 7.25 -10.23
N ASN A 24 21.81 7.17 -11.47
CA ASN A 24 21.01 6.83 -12.66
C ASN A 24 20.42 5.41 -12.62
N SER A 25 21.00 4.50 -11.85
CA SER A 25 20.53 3.11 -11.70
C SER A 25 19.59 2.90 -10.52
N VAL A 26 19.34 3.94 -9.72
CA VAL A 26 18.32 3.89 -8.67
C VAL A 26 16.96 4.12 -9.31
N ALA A 27 16.00 3.25 -9.00
CA ALA A 27 14.65 3.40 -9.50
C ALA A 27 14.00 4.66 -8.89
N PRO A 28 13.47 5.57 -9.71
CA PRO A 28 12.71 6.71 -9.19
C PRO A 28 11.46 6.24 -8.44
N ALA A 29 11.12 6.94 -7.37
CA ALA A 29 9.91 6.67 -6.62
C ALA A 29 8.67 7.13 -7.39
N LEU A 30 7.60 6.34 -7.27
CA LEU A 30 6.29 6.62 -7.85
C LEU A 30 5.27 6.87 -6.76
N GLU A 31 4.28 7.69 -7.06
CA GLU A 31 3.07 7.82 -6.25
C GLU A 31 2.09 6.70 -6.65
N PRO A 32 1.51 6.00 -5.67
CA PRO A 32 0.59 4.90 -5.95
C PRO A 32 -0.78 5.39 -6.39
N ASP A 33 -1.52 4.51 -7.07
CA ASP A 33 -2.96 4.65 -7.22
C ASP A 33 -3.70 4.14 -5.97
N SER A 34 -4.98 4.52 -5.88
CA SER A 34 -5.94 3.99 -4.90
C SER A 34 -7.07 3.22 -5.57
N PHE A 35 -6.87 2.81 -6.81
CA PHE A 35 -7.87 2.09 -7.58
C PHE A 35 -8.22 0.76 -6.94
N ARG A 36 -9.52 0.48 -6.88
CA ARG A 36 -10.09 -0.80 -6.45
C ARG A 36 -11.05 -1.28 -7.51
N GLN A 37 -10.68 -2.36 -8.19
CA GLN A 37 -11.55 -2.97 -9.20
C GLN A 37 -12.86 -3.49 -8.59
N VAL A 38 -12.83 -3.91 -7.33
CA VAL A 38 -14.02 -4.30 -6.57
C VAL A 38 -14.04 -3.51 -5.27
N ILE A 39 -15.15 -2.80 -5.04
CA ILE A 39 -15.41 -2.07 -3.80
C ILE A 39 -16.56 -2.76 -3.07
N THR A 40 -16.36 -3.12 -1.82
CA THR A 40 -17.41 -3.65 -0.96
C THR A 40 -18.11 -2.51 -0.21
N LYS A 41 -19.44 -2.45 -0.33
CA LYS A 41 -20.30 -1.55 0.42
C LYS A 41 -21.21 -2.35 1.34
N ASN A 42 -21.34 -1.88 2.57
CA ASN A 42 -22.26 -2.47 3.54
C ASN A 42 -23.42 -1.52 3.78
N TYR A 43 -24.62 -2.04 3.65
CA TYR A 43 -25.87 -1.34 3.95
C TYR A 43 -26.53 -2.04 5.12
N SER A 44 -27.15 -1.30 6.04
CA SER A 44 -27.81 -1.91 7.20
C SER A 44 -29.12 -1.21 7.54
N ALA A 45 -30.03 -1.97 8.13
CA ALA A 45 -31.25 -1.48 8.75
C ALA A 45 -31.56 -2.25 10.02
N ASP A 46 -32.10 -1.57 11.02
CA ASP A 46 -32.55 -2.16 12.27
C ASP A 46 -34.07 -2.20 12.30
N ILE A 47 -34.64 -3.35 12.70
CA ILE A 47 -36.04 -3.54 13.00
C ILE A 47 -36.17 -3.60 14.53
N HIS A 48 -36.90 -2.68 15.14
CA HIS A 48 -37.05 -2.60 16.58
C HIS A 48 -38.33 -3.31 17.06
N PHE A 49 -38.22 -3.94 18.23
CA PHE A 49 -39.31 -4.69 18.85
C PHE A 49 -39.77 -4.05 20.14
N LEU A 50 -41.05 -4.23 20.45
CA LEU A 50 -41.56 -3.89 21.78
C LEU A 50 -41.03 -4.90 22.83
N ILE A 51 -41.13 -4.50 24.09
CA ILE A 51 -40.77 -5.37 25.21
C ILE A 51 -41.52 -6.71 25.12
N ASN A 52 -40.83 -7.80 25.32
CA ASN A 52 -41.38 -9.16 25.29
C ASN A 52 -42.11 -9.56 23.99
N GLN A 53 -41.82 -8.87 22.89
CA GLN A 53 -42.44 -9.15 21.59
C GLN A 53 -41.38 -9.46 20.52
N ALA A 54 -41.77 -10.34 19.59
CA ALA A 54 -40.99 -10.67 18.38
C ALA A 54 -41.74 -10.28 17.08
N ASN A 55 -42.93 -9.69 17.18
CA ASN A 55 -43.74 -9.28 16.03
C ASN A 55 -43.13 -8.05 15.35
N ILE A 56 -42.93 -8.13 14.06
CA ILE A 56 -42.50 -6.98 13.26
C ILE A 56 -43.70 -6.06 13.04
N ARG A 57 -43.61 -4.82 13.47
CA ARG A 57 -44.66 -3.84 13.30
C ARG A 57 -44.63 -3.22 11.88
N PRO A 58 -45.78 -2.88 11.29
CA PRO A 58 -45.81 -2.18 10.00
C PRO A 58 -45.01 -0.86 9.98
N SER A 59 -44.92 -0.16 11.13
CA SER A 59 -44.13 1.04 11.29
C SER A 59 -42.64 0.83 11.09
N GLU A 60 -42.11 -0.34 11.49
CA GLU A 60 -40.70 -0.69 11.32
C GLU A 60 -40.39 -0.92 9.82
N LEU A 61 -41.30 -1.56 9.10
CA LEU A 61 -41.16 -1.78 7.65
C LEU A 61 -41.34 -0.47 6.85
N ALA A 62 -41.98 0.53 7.44
CA ALA A 62 -42.13 1.88 6.89
C ALA A 62 -41.01 2.82 7.36
N ALA A 63 -40.11 2.36 8.23
CA ALA A 63 -38.97 3.15 8.71
C ALA A 63 -37.99 3.44 7.58
N LYS A 64 -37.44 4.66 7.58
CA LYS A 64 -36.52 5.12 6.52
C LYS A 64 -35.35 4.14 6.28
N GLY A 65 -34.72 3.64 7.35
CA GLY A 65 -33.60 2.73 7.24
C GLY A 65 -33.94 1.44 6.51
N TYR A 66 -35.10 0.84 6.78
CA TYR A 66 -35.55 -0.37 6.11
C TYR A 66 -35.92 -0.12 4.63
N ILE A 67 -36.56 1.02 4.35
CA ILE A 67 -36.86 1.43 2.97
C ILE A 67 -35.59 1.67 2.17
N ASP A 68 -34.63 2.39 2.75
CA ASP A 68 -33.35 2.71 2.12
C ASP A 68 -32.57 1.42 1.81
N LEU A 69 -32.51 0.46 2.75
CA LEU A 69 -31.87 -0.84 2.53
C LEU A 69 -32.50 -1.60 1.34
N ASN A 70 -33.84 -1.71 1.32
CA ASN A 70 -34.54 -2.38 0.22
C ASN A 70 -34.33 -1.67 -1.13
N GLN A 71 -34.25 -0.34 -1.14
CA GLN A 71 -33.94 0.43 -2.33
C GLN A 71 -32.52 0.13 -2.83
N GLN A 72 -31.53 0.08 -1.94
CA GLN A 72 -30.15 -0.29 -2.31
C GLN A 72 -30.03 -1.71 -2.84
N LEU A 73 -30.78 -2.67 -2.29
CA LEU A 73 -30.83 -4.03 -2.81
C LEU A 73 -31.44 -4.10 -4.22
N LYS A 74 -32.52 -3.34 -4.48
CA LYS A 74 -33.11 -3.23 -5.82
C LYS A 74 -32.16 -2.61 -6.83
N GLU A 75 -31.48 -1.55 -6.45
CA GLU A 75 -30.47 -0.88 -7.29
C GLU A 75 -29.32 -1.82 -7.61
N ALA A 76 -28.84 -2.57 -6.60
CA ALA A 76 -27.80 -3.55 -6.79
C ALA A 76 -28.23 -4.68 -7.74
N ASN A 77 -29.44 -5.23 -7.57
CA ASN A 77 -30.00 -6.29 -8.42
C ASN A 77 -30.24 -5.83 -9.88
N ALA A 78 -30.57 -4.54 -10.08
CA ALA A 78 -30.79 -3.99 -11.40
C ALA A 78 -29.51 -3.62 -12.16
N SER A 79 -28.37 -3.56 -11.49
CA SER A 79 -27.11 -3.09 -12.07
C SER A 79 -26.18 -4.26 -12.42
N PRO A 80 -25.72 -4.38 -13.67
CA PRO A 80 -24.73 -5.39 -14.06
C PRO A 80 -23.35 -5.15 -13.44
N LYS A 81 -23.12 -4.00 -12.80
CA LYS A 81 -21.89 -3.63 -12.10
C LYS A 81 -22.00 -3.75 -10.58
N MET A 82 -23.07 -4.37 -10.08
CA MET A 82 -23.24 -4.62 -8.64
C MET A 82 -23.63 -6.07 -8.40
N GLU A 83 -23.12 -6.64 -7.31
CA GLU A 83 -23.41 -8.00 -6.87
C GLU A 83 -23.76 -7.96 -5.38
N ILE A 84 -24.94 -8.45 -5.02
CA ILE A 84 -25.28 -8.68 -3.61
C ILE A 84 -24.54 -9.95 -3.19
N SER A 85 -23.49 -9.82 -2.40
CA SER A 85 -22.62 -10.96 -2.06
C SER A 85 -22.99 -11.67 -0.77
N GLY A 86 -23.87 -11.09 0.02
CA GLY A 86 -24.40 -11.72 1.23
C GLY A 86 -25.32 -10.84 2.03
N LEU A 87 -26.16 -11.49 2.80
CA LEU A 87 -27.07 -10.88 3.77
C LEU A 87 -26.83 -11.51 5.14
N THR A 88 -26.76 -10.69 6.17
CA THR A 88 -26.59 -11.17 7.55
C THR A 88 -27.69 -10.56 8.42
N ILE A 89 -28.31 -11.39 9.25
CA ILE A 89 -29.34 -10.97 10.21
C ILE A 89 -28.84 -11.33 11.60
N ASN A 90 -28.71 -10.31 12.47
CA ASN A 90 -28.35 -10.51 13.86
C ASN A 90 -29.48 -9.96 14.73
N SER A 91 -30.12 -10.80 15.52
CA SER A 91 -31.24 -10.45 16.36
C SER A 91 -30.88 -10.46 17.83
N TYR A 92 -31.38 -9.50 18.57
CA TYR A 92 -30.97 -9.26 19.95
C TYR A 92 -32.19 -9.16 20.86
N ALA A 93 -32.00 -9.61 22.09
CA ALA A 93 -32.88 -9.27 23.18
C ALA A 93 -32.12 -8.38 24.20
N SER A 94 -32.86 -7.50 24.84
CA SER A 94 -32.31 -6.67 25.91
C SER A 94 -32.13 -7.49 27.19
N PRO A 95 -31.09 -7.22 27.98
CA PRO A 95 -30.77 -7.96 29.19
C PRO A 95 -31.68 -7.56 30.36
N GLU A 96 -32.99 -7.76 30.21
CA GLU A 96 -33.99 -7.39 31.21
C GLU A 96 -34.87 -8.56 31.68
N GLY A 97 -34.73 -9.74 31.09
CA GLY A 97 -35.42 -10.99 31.45
C GLY A 97 -34.45 -12.09 31.79
N THR A 98 -34.95 -13.25 32.18
CA THR A 98 -34.06 -14.41 32.37
C THR A 98 -33.41 -14.83 31.06
N TYR A 99 -32.17 -15.34 31.13
CA TYR A 99 -31.40 -15.76 29.95
C TYR A 99 -32.21 -16.68 29.03
N ASP A 100 -32.91 -17.69 29.58
CA ASP A 100 -33.71 -18.64 28.79
C ASP A 100 -34.90 -17.96 28.09
N PHE A 101 -35.52 -16.97 28.73
CA PHE A 101 -36.58 -16.18 28.10
C PHE A 101 -36.00 -15.31 26.98
N ASN A 102 -34.93 -14.58 27.25
CA ASN A 102 -34.25 -13.72 26.27
C ASN A 102 -33.72 -14.52 25.07
N LYS A 103 -33.22 -15.73 25.32
CA LYS A 103 -32.78 -16.65 24.25
C LYS A 103 -33.93 -16.98 23.30
N ARG A 104 -35.06 -17.45 23.82
CA ARG A 104 -36.25 -17.76 23.01
C ARG A 104 -36.77 -16.53 22.27
N LEU A 105 -36.75 -15.37 22.92
CA LEU A 105 -37.22 -14.12 22.33
C LEU A 105 -36.30 -13.66 21.16
N ALA A 106 -34.97 -13.74 21.35
CA ALA A 106 -34.01 -13.39 20.32
C ALA A 106 -34.08 -14.36 19.13
N GLU A 107 -34.26 -15.65 19.38
CA GLU A 107 -34.46 -16.68 18.36
C GLU A 107 -35.75 -16.45 17.55
N GLN A 108 -36.86 -16.10 18.21
CA GLN A 108 -38.12 -15.74 17.53
C GLN A 108 -37.99 -14.46 16.69
N ARG A 109 -37.24 -13.45 17.17
CA ARG A 109 -36.95 -12.24 16.40
C ARG A 109 -36.13 -12.53 15.17
N GLU A 110 -35.13 -13.39 15.32
CA GLU A 110 -34.29 -13.85 14.20
C GLU A 110 -35.13 -14.56 13.15
N ALA A 111 -35.94 -15.56 13.54
CA ALA A 111 -36.79 -16.29 12.61
C ALA A 111 -37.79 -15.39 11.88
N ASN A 112 -38.45 -14.48 12.62
CA ASN A 112 -39.44 -13.56 12.03
C ASN A 112 -38.76 -12.54 11.09
N THR A 113 -37.58 -12.05 11.44
CA THR A 113 -36.83 -11.11 10.58
C THR A 113 -36.31 -11.80 9.34
N THR A 114 -35.80 -13.02 9.45
CA THR A 114 -35.36 -13.84 8.31
C THR A 114 -36.51 -14.09 7.33
N ALA A 115 -37.67 -14.55 7.84
CA ALA A 115 -38.86 -14.76 7.01
C ALA A 115 -39.36 -13.45 6.32
N GLN A 116 -39.27 -12.32 7.03
CA GLN A 116 -39.63 -11.00 6.45
C GLN A 116 -38.67 -10.62 5.32
N VAL A 117 -37.35 -10.78 5.52
CA VAL A 117 -36.32 -10.45 4.51
C VAL A 117 -36.47 -11.37 3.29
N GLU A 118 -36.60 -12.68 3.48
CA GLU A 118 -36.84 -13.63 2.39
C GLU A 118 -38.11 -13.31 1.59
N GLY A 119 -39.21 -12.99 2.29
CA GLY A 119 -40.43 -12.56 1.67
C GLY A 119 -40.31 -11.26 0.83
N GLN A 120 -39.50 -10.31 1.34
CA GLN A 120 -39.24 -9.07 0.63
C GLN A 120 -38.35 -9.28 -0.60
N LEU A 121 -37.29 -10.07 -0.49
CA LEU A 121 -36.41 -10.44 -1.61
C LEU A 121 -37.21 -11.11 -2.74
N LYS A 122 -38.06 -12.08 -2.38
CA LYS A 122 -38.95 -12.75 -3.34
C LYS A 122 -39.92 -11.79 -4.02
N LYS A 123 -40.56 -10.88 -3.25
CA LYS A 123 -41.47 -9.84 -3.77
C LYS A 123 -40.74 -8.92 -4.76
N ASP A 124 -39.48 -8.58 -4.48
CA ASP A 124 -38.67 -7.70 -5.29
C ASP A 124 -37.92 -8.43 -6.42
N LYS A 125 -38.11 -9.75 -6.55
CA LYS A 125 -37.48 -10.63 -7.56
C LYS A 125 -35.95 -10.56 -7.50
N ILE A 126 -35.41 -10.56 -6.29
CA ILE A 126 -33.98 -10.63 -6.03
C ILE A 126 -33.65 -12.07 -5.70
N ASP A 127 -33.19 -12.83 -6.70
CA ASP A 127 -32.92 -14.27 -6.59
C ASP A 127 -31.43 -14.55 -6.33
N GLU A 128 -30.54 -13.62 -6.77
CA GLU A 128 -29.09 -13.72 -6.58
C GLU A 128 -28.63 -12.71 -5.50
N PHE A 129 -28.43 -13.20 -4.28
CA PHE A 129 -28.03 -12.36 -3.14
C PHE A 129 -26.93 -12.99 -2.28
N GLY A 130 -26.23 -14.00 -2.80
CA GLY A 130 -25.19 -14.73 -2.08
C GLY A 130 -25.77 -15.58 -0.95
N GLU A 131 -25.10 -15.60 0.19
CA GLU A 131 -25.52 -16.35 1.37
C GLU A 131 -26.35 -15.48 2.31
N LEU A 132 -27.49 -16.00 2.77
CA LEU A 132 -28.24 -15.43 3.88
C LEU A 132 -27.86 -16.14 5.16
N THR A 133 -27.17 -15.45 6.05
CA THR A 133 -26.82 -15.97 7.37
C THR A 133 -27.63 -15.26 8.45
N SER A 134 -28.08 -16.03 9.43
CA SER A 134 -28.80 -15.46 10.57
C SER A 134 -28.23 -15.95 11.89
N SER A 135 -28.30 -15.10 12.90
CA SER A 135 -27.88 -15.41 14.26
C SER A 135 -28.68 -14.62 15.29
N PHE A 136 -28.66 -15.07 16.53
CA PHE A 136 -29.27 -14.34 17.63
C PHE A 136 -28.35 -14.25 18.84
N THR A 137 -28.50 -13.17 19.59
CA THR A 137 -27.82 -12.91 20.85
C THR A 137 -28.86 -12.72 21.95
N PRO A 138 -28.93 -13.61 22.94
CA PRO A 138 -29.90 -13.57 24.02
C PRO A 138 -29.86 -12.29 24.85
N GLU A 139 -28.65 -11.73 25.06
CA GLU A 139 -28.41 -10.54 25.85
C GLU A 139 -27.27 -9.75 25.24
N ASP A 140 -27.58 -8.57 24.68
CA ASP A 140 -26.59 -7.70 24.03
C ASP A 140 -25.88 -6.81 25.07
N TRP A 141 -25.01 -7.43 25.87
CA TRP A 141 -24.21 -6.71 26.85
C TRP A 141 -23.20 -5.78 26.26
N GLU A 142 -22.69 -6.08 25.07
CA GLU A 142 -21.75 -5.19 24.35
C GLU A 142 -22.47 -3.93 23.86
N GLY A 143 -23.64 -4.10 23.25
CA GLY A 143 -24.50 -2.98 22.85
C GLY A 143 -24.95 -2.17 24.05
N PHE A 144 -25.31 -2.81 25.15
CA PHE A 144 -25.68 -2.15 26.39
C PHE A 144 -24.52 -1.27 26.90
N GLN A 145 -23.30 -1.79 26.97
CA GLN A 145 -22.13 -1.02 27.40
C GLN A 145 -21.91 0.20 26.51
N LYS A 146 -21.91 0.03 25.19
CA LYS A 146 -21.73 1.14 24.23
C LYS A 146 -22.77 2.24 24.38
N LEU A 147 -24.03 1.85 24.59
CA LEU A 147 -25.14 2.81 24.77
C LEU A 147 -25.00 3.56 26.10
N VAL A 148 -24.64 2.86 27.18
CA VAL A 148 -24.40 3.49 28.48
C VAL A 148 -23.22 4.45 28.41
N GLU A 149 -22.11 4.07 27.79
CA GLU A 149 -20.93 4.91 27.59
C GLU A 149 -21.27 6.21 26.83
N ALA A 150 -22.11 6.11 25.80
CA ALA A 150 -22.55 7.24 24.98
C ALA A 150 -23.65 8.09 25.63
N SER A 151 -24.31 7.62 26.71
CA SER A 151 -25.43 8.26 27.36
C SER A 151 -25.01 9.34 28.38
N ASN A 152 -25.99 10.13 28.80
CA ASN A 152 -25.85 11.07 29.91
C ASN A 152 -26.60 10.59 31.17
N ILE A 153 -26.77 9.27 31.30
CA ILE A 153 -27.47 8.68 32.47
C ILE A 153 -26.70 8.98 33.74
N GLN A 154 -27.42 9.30 34.81
CA GLN A 154 -26.86 9.46 36.14
C GLN A 154 -26.21 8.15 36.58
N ASP A 155 -25.11 8.25 37.31
CA ASP A 155 -24.33 7.07 37.80
C ASP A 155 -23.80 6.11 36.71
N LYS A 156 -23.61 6.61 35.47
CA LYS A 156 -23.06 5.86 34.36
C LYS A 156 -21.80 5.07 34.72
N GLU A 157 -20.87 5.68 35.43
CA GLU A 157 -19.62 5.03 35.85
C GLU A 157 -19.84 3.86 36.80
N LEU A 158 -20.87 3.94 37.65
CA LEU A 158 -21.25 2.84 38.51
C LEU A 158 -21.77 1.64 37.71
N ILE A 159 -22.62 1.87 36.70
CA ILE A 159 -23.12 0.82 35.81
C ILE A 159 -21.96 0.17 35.08
N LEU A 160 -21.07 0.97 34.47
CA LEU A 160 -19.88 0.46 33.76
C LEU A 160 -18.93 -0.30 34.69
N SER A 161 -18.85 0.08 35.95
CA SER A 161 -18.10 -0.65 36.98
C SER A 161 -18.70 -2.05 37.22
N VAL A 162 -20.03 -2.14 37.38
CA VAL A 162 -20.74 -3.43 37.52
C VAL A 162 -20.47 -4.32 36.34
N LEU A 163 -20.54 -3.80 35.10
CA LEU A 163 -20.24 -4.55 33.90
C LEU A 163 -18.83 -5.15 33.89
N ARG A 164 -17.86 -4.42 34.40
CA ARG A 164 -16.46 -4.87 34.50
C ARG A 164 -16.21 -5.89 35.61
N MET A 165 -16.92 -5.75 36.73
CA MET A 165 -16.69 -6.55 37.93
C MET A 165 -17.46 -7.88 37.92
N SER A 166 -18.62 -7.92 37.26
CA SER A 166 -19.52 -9.08 37.25
C SER A 166 -19.48 -9.75 35.89
N PRO A 167 -18.63 -10.78 35.67
CA PRO A 167 -18.54 -11.50 34.42
C PRO A 167 -19.76 -12.38 34.14
N ASP A 168 -20.47 -12.84 35.19
CA ASP A 168 -21.68 -13.63 35.07
C ASP A 168 -22.89 -12.74 34.68
N PRO A 169 -23.57 -13.03 33.53
CA PRO A 169 -24.70 -12.23 33.06
C PRO A 169 -25.87 -12.13 34.06
N GLU A 170 -26.24 -13.22 34.73
CA GLU A 170 -27.35 -13.22 35.70
C GLU A 170 -27.03 -12.38 36.95
N GLN A 171 -25.81 -12.49 37.42
CA GLN A 171 -25.35 -11.65 38.51
C GLN A 171 -25.31 -10.18 38.11
N ARG A 172 -24.80 -9.88 36.94
CA ARG A 172 -24.73 -8.53 36.34
C ARG A 172 -26.13 -7.89 36.25
N GLU A 173 -27.10 -8.61 35.70
CA GLU A 173 -28.48 -8.16 35.60
C GLU A 173 -29.07 -7.84 36.97
N LYS A 174 -28.89 -8.74 37.94
CA LYS A 174 -29.37 -8.56 39.32
C LYS A 174 -28.76 -7.34 40.01
N GLU A 175 -27.45 -7.12 39.85
CA GLU A 175 -26.76 -5.97 40.43
C GLU A 175 -27.23 -4.65 39.81
N ILE A 176 -27.38 -4.59 38.47
CA ILE A 176 -27.89 -3.38 37.81
C ILE A 176 -29.35 -3.12 38.18
N ARG A 177 -30.18 -4.17 38.30
CA ARG A 177 -31.58 -4.03 38.75
C ARG A 177 -31.70 -3.50 40.18
N ASN A 178 -30.77 -3.83 41.03
CA ASN A 178 -30.73 -3.34 42.42
C ASN A 178 -30.36 -1.85 42.53
N LEU A 179 -29.83 -1.27 41.44
CA LEU A 179 -29.61 0.20 41.35
C LEU A 179 -30.93 0.89 40.94
N SER A 180 -31.94 0.84 41.80
CA SER A 180 -33.33 1.15 41.50
C SER A 180 -33.62 2.54 40.94
N SER A 181 -32.85 3.56 41.27
CA SER A 181 -33.00 4.92 40.73
C SER A 181 -32.50 4.99 39.26
N VAL A 182 -31.46 4.23 38.95
CA VAL A 182 -30.81 4.21 37.62
C VAL A 182 -31.53 3.24 36.69
N PHE A 183 -32.12 2.18 37.23
CA PHE A 183 -32.80 1.15 36.41
C PHE A 183 -33.98 1.74 35.59
N ASN A 184 -34.74 2.69 36.16
CA ASN A 184 -35.81 3.31 35.40
C ASN A 184 -35.31 4.11 34.18
N GLU A 185 -34.23 4.84 34.35
CA GLU A 185 -33.61 5.54 33.20
C GLU A 185 -33.06 4.57 32.16
N LEU A 186 -32.46 3.45 32.57
CA LEU A 186 -32.01 2.40 31.67
C LEU A 186 -33.17 1.76 30.93
N ALA A 187 -34.29 1.47 31.62
CA ALA A 187 -35.48 0.85 31.01
C ALA A 187 -36.13 1.76 29.96
N ASP A 188 -36.06 3.09 30.15
CA ASP A 188 -36.67 4.05 29.25
C ASP A 188 -35.74 4.47 28.11
N GLN A 189 -34.44 4.60 28.34
CA GLN A 189 -33.50 5.19 27.38
C GLN A 189 -32.61 4.17 26.68
N ILE A 190 -32.17 3.12 27.35
CA ILE A 190 -31.15 2.16 26.83
C ILE A 190 -31.79 0.86 26.36
N LEU A 191 -32.55 0.18 27.24
CA LEU A 191 -33.06 -1.17 26.94
C LEU A 191 -33.95 -1.22 25.67
N PRO A 192 -34.78 -0.22 25.34
CA PRO A 192 -35.53 -0.22 24.09
C PRO A 192 -34.68 -0.27 22.84
N GLN A 193 -33.49 0.35 22.88
CA GLN A 193 -32.55 0.38 21.75
C GLN A 193 -31.87 -0.97 21.51
N LEU A 194 -31.88 -1.89 22.48
CA LEU A 194 -31.31 -3.25 22.41
C LEU A 194 -32.31 -4.32 21.96
N ARG A 195 -33.55 -3.93 21.69
CA ARG A 195 -34.62 -4.84 21.22
C ARG A 195 -34.74 -4.73 19.72
N TYR A 196 -33.75 -5.24 18.98
CA TYR A 196 -33.69 -5.08 17.52
C TYR A 196 -33.17 -6.31 16.81
N SER A 197 -33.47 -6.39 15.50
CA SER A 197 -32.80 -7.22 14.55
C SER A 197 -32.08 -6.34 13.54
N ARG A 198 -30.78 -6.50 13.38
CA ARG A 198 -29.98 -5.82 12.36
C ARG A 198 -29.90 -6.66 11.13
N ILE A 199 -30.35 -6.09 10.02
CA ILE A 199 -30.18 -6.64 8.68
C ILE A 199 -29.01 -5.91 8.06
N GLN A 200 -28.03 -6.66 7.54
CA GLN A 200 -26.85 -6.11 6.89
C GLN A 200 -26.69 -6.75 5.51
N ALA A 201 -26.57 -5.95 4.49
CA ALA A 201 -26.32 -6.39 3.12
C ALA A 201 -24.91 -5.99 2.70
N THR A 202 -24.18 -6.93 2.16
CA THR A 202 -22.86 -6.71 1.57
C THR A 202 -22.99 -6.70 0.05
N VAL A 203 -22.66 -5.56 -0.57
CA VAL A 203 -22.77 -5.36 -2.02
C VAL A 203 -21.37 -5.07 -2.57
N LYS A 204 -20.93 -5.87 -3.53
CA LYS A 204 -19.74 -5.58 -4.33
C LYS A 204 -20.11 -4.67 -5.49
N VAL A 205 -19.38 -3.58 -5.64
CA VAL A 205 -19.46 -2.67 -6.79
C VAL A 205 -18.25 -2.95 -7.67
N LEU A 206 -18.53 -3.40 -8.90
CA LEU A 206 -17.52 -3.75 -9.89
C LEU A 206 -17.13 -2.51 -10.68
N GLY A 207 -15.87 -2.10 -10.55
CA GLY A 207 -15.27 -1.05 -11.37
C GLY A 207 -15.06 -1.52 -12.81
N ARG A 208 -14.33 -0.71 -13.58
CA ARG A 208 -13.93 -1.09 -14.93
C ARG A 208 -12.88 -2.20 -14.88
N THR A 209 -12.99 -3.15 -15.80
CA THR A 209 -11.94 -4.14 -16.07
C THR A 209 -10.74 -3.48 -16.76
N ASP A 210 -9.57 -4.14 -16.74
CA ASP A 210 -8.37 -3.64 -17.42
C ASP A 210 -8.64 -3.33 -18.90
N ARG A 211 -9.41 -4.19 -19.57
CA ARG A 211 -9.81 -3.99 -20.97
C ARG A 211 -10.69 -2.74 -21.14
N GLU A 212 -11.68 -2.56 -20.28
CA GLU A 212 -12.56 -1.38 -20.30
C GLU A 212 -11.78 -0.08 -20.00
N LEU A 213 -10.76 -0.15 -19.12
CA LEU A 213 -9.88 0.99 -18.83
C LEU A 213 -9.06 1.37 -20.06
N VAL A 214 -8.43 0.40 -20.73
CA VAL A 214 -7.66 0.64 -21.95
C VAL A 214 -8.55 1.20 -23.07
N GLU A 215 -9.73 0.64 -23.28
CA GLU A 215 -10.68 1.10 -24.28
C GLU A 215 -11.17 2.52 -23.99
N GLN A 216 -11.52 2.80 -22.73
CA GLN A 216 -11.97 4.13 -22.32
C GLN A 216 -10.85 5.18 -22.44
N PHE A 217 -9.61 4.83 -22.10
CA PHE A 217 -8.46 5.71 -22.28
C PHE A 217 -8.24 6.10 -23.74
N ASN A 218 -8.37 5.15 -24.65
CA ASN A 218 -8.18 5.38 -26.08
C ASN A 218 -9.35 6.14 -26.72
N THR A 219 -10.56 6.03 -26.20
CA THR A 219 -11.75 6.66 -26.78
C THR A 219 -12.04 8.04 -26.15
N ASP A 220 -12.09 8.10 -24.83
CA ASP A 220 -12.37 9.34 -24.07
C ASP A 220 -11.80 9.23 -22.65
N PRO A 221 -10.52 9.61 -22.44
CA PRO A 221 -9.88 9.51 -21.14
C PRO A 221 -10.47 10.44 -20.08
N THR A 222 -11.25 11.45 -20.46
CA THR A 222 -11.90 12.38 -19.50
C THR A 222 -12.94 11.69 -18.62
N LYS A 223 -13.40 10.50 -19.02
CA LYS A 223 -14.34 9.66 -18.26
C LYS A 223 -13.68 8.72 -17.27
N LEU A 224 -12.36 8.68 -17.24
CA LEU A 224 -11.59 7.93 -16.24
C LEU A 224 -11.25 8.83 -15.06
N SER A 225 -11.34 8.29 -13.86
CA SER A 225 -10.81 8.95 -12.67
C SER A 225 -9.28 8.95 -12.68
N VAL A 226 -8.68 9.80 -11.85
CA VAL A 226 -7.22 9.82 -11.64
C VAL A 226 -6.70 8.43 -11.26
N ASP A 227 -7.34 7.78 -10.28
CA ASP A 227 -6.88 6.48 -9.79
C ASP A 227 -7.01 5.37 -10.83
N GLU A 228 -8.06 5.40 -11.68
CA GLU A 228 -8.18 4.48 -12.82
C GLU A 228 -7.05 4.69 -13.84
N MET A 229 -6.67 5.93 -14.11
CA MET A 229 -5.57 6.23 -15.04
C MET A 229 -4.20 5.92 -14.44
N LEU A 230 -3.98 6.19 -13.14
CA LEU A 230 -2.75 5.80 -12.45
C LEU A 230 -2.58 4.27 -12.45
N TYR A 231 -3.65 3.53 -12.16
CA TYR A 231 -3.66 2.07 -12.25
C TYR A 231 -3.40 1.58 -13.67
N LEU A 232 -4.04 2.20 -14.68
CA LEU A 232 -3.83 1.85 -16.09
C LEU A 232 -2.35 1.90 -16.47
N ALA A 233 -1.58 2.87 -15.98
CA ALA A 233 -0.16 2.95 -16.22
C ALA A 233 0.63 1.77 -15.64
N THR A 234 0.10 1.06 -14.63
CA THR A 234 0.75 -0.13 -14.06
C THR A 234 0.57 -1.38 -14.91
N LEU A 235 -0.38 -1.40 -15.83
CA LEU A 235 -0.68 -2.54 -16.70
C LEU A 235 0.35 -2.75 -17.83
N THR A 236 1.35 -1.90 -17.93
CA THR A 236 2.41 -2.00 -18.95
C THR A 236 3.79 -1.79 -18.32
N ASP A 237 4.80 -2.48 -18.85
CA ASP A 237 6.22 -2.24 -18.55
C ASP A 237 6.87 -1.22 -19.49
N ASP A 238 6.17 -0.82 -20.56
CA ASP A 238 6.66 0.15 -21.53
C ASP A 238 6.67 1.56 -20.92
N ASN A 239 7.85 2.11 -20.70
CA ASN A 239 8.03 3.42 -20.09
C ASN A 239 7.41 4.56 -20.92
N PHE A 240 7.39 4.46 -22.25
CA PHE A 240 6.76 5.47 -23.10
C PHE A 240 5.24 5.47 -22.97
N LYS A 241 4.63 4.28 -22.87
CA LYS A 241 3.19 4.16 -22.61
C LYS A 241 2.82 4.69 -21.23
N LYS A 242 3.63 4.40 -20.21
CA LYS A 242 3.44 5.01 -18.87
C LYS A 242 3.50 6.53 -18.95
N MET A 243 4.51 7.07 -19.61
CA MET A 243 4.69 8.51 -19.80
C MET A 243 3.47 9.15 -20.49
N GLU A 244 2.94 8.51 -21.53
CA GLU A 244 1.72 8.97 -22.22
C GLU A 244 0.52 9.06 -21.27
N VAL A 245 0.31 8.03 -20.44
CA VAL A 245 -0.79 8.03 -19.47
C VAL A 245 -0.62 9.14 -18.44
N TYR A 246 0.58 9.29 -17.86
CA TYR A 246 0.83 10.31 -16.85
C TYR A 246 0.75 11.75 -17.41
N ASP A 247 1.23 11.98 -18.63
CA ASP A 247 1.05 13.25 -19.33
C ASP A 247 -0.45 13.56 -19.55
N ARG A 248 -1.22 12.54 -19.91
CA ARG A 248 -2.66 12.69 -20.08
C ARG A 248 -3.37 13.03 -18.77
N ILE A 249 -2.96 12.42 -17.64
CA ILE A 249 -3.49 12.78 -16.32
C ILE A 249 -3.17 14.24 -16.00
N ALA A 250 -1.92 14.66 -16.17
CA ALA A 250 -1.50 16.04 -15.89
C ALA A 250 -2.29 17.09 -16.69
N ARG A 251 -2.67 16.76 -17.94
CA ARG A 251 -3.50 17.66 -18.78
C ARG A 251 -4.97 17.69 -18.36
N ILE A 252 -5.55 16.54 -18.00
CA ILE A 252 -6.98 16.45 -17.60
C ILE A 252 -7.17 16.94 -16.16
N TYR A 253 -6.22 16.60 -15.29
CA TYR A 253 -6.24 16.88 -13.86
C TYR A 253 -5.01 17.72 -13.42
N PRO A 254 -4.90 18.99 -13.84
CA PRO A 254 -3.68 19.80 -13.67
C PRO A 254 -3.32 20.13 -12.22
N LYS A 255 -4.15 19.75 -11.25
CA LYS A 255 -3.87 19.92 -9.80
C LYS A 255 -3.50 18.60 -9.11
N GLU A 256 -3.38 17.50 -9.86
CA GLU A 256 -3.04 16.18 -9.32
C GLU A 256 -1.51 16.03 -9.27
N SER A 257 -0.94 16.16 -8.07
CA SER A 257 0.52 16.10 -7.84
C SER A 257 1.13 14.75 -8.25
N ARG A 258 0.41 13.63 -8.03
CA ARG A 258 0.87 12.28 -8.35
C ARG A 258 1.17 12.11 -9.85
N ALA A 259 0.41 12.79 -10.71
CA ALA A 259 0.63 12.76 -12.16
C ALA A 259 2.02 13.31 -12.51
N TYR A 260 2.39 14.44 -11.92
CA TYR A 260 3.68 15.06 -12.16
C TYR A 260 4.85 14.25 -11.57
N VAL A 261 4.70 13.68 -10.38
CA VAL A 261 5.70 12.76 -9.82
C VAL A 261 5.96 11.60 -10.77
N ASN A 262 4.90 10.92 -11.22
CA ASN A 262 5.02 9.74 -12.05
C ASN A 262 5.48 10.06 -13.48
N LEU A 263 5.06 11.20 -14.02
CA LEU A 263 5.56 11.70 -15.31
C LEU A 263 7.06 12.00 -15.23
N GLY A 264 7.48 12.74 -14.21
CA GLY A 264 8.90 13.05 -13.97
C GLY A 264 9.74 11.79 -13.76
N ALA A 265 9.21 10.79 -13.03
CA ALA A 265 9.89 9.50 -12.83
C ALA A 265 10.12 8.76 -14.17
N THR A 266 9.11 8.72 -15.05
CA THR A 266 9.23 8.09 -16.37
C THR A 266 10.19 8.85 -17.29
N GLN A 267 10.20 10.19 -17.22
CA GLN A 267 11.17 11.03 -17.93
C GLN A 267 12.59 10.80 -17.43
N LEU A 268 12.79 10.69 -16.11
CA LEU A 268 14.11 10.43 -15.53
C LEU A 268 14.66 9.06 -16.01
N VAL A 269 13.81 8.03 -16.06
CA VAL A 269 14.17 6.72 -16.64
C VAL A 269 14.52 6.82 -18.14
N ALA A 270 13.84 7.70 -18.87
CA ALA A 270 14.13 7.96 -20.29
C ALA A 270 15.38 8.86 -20.50
N GLY A 271 15.99 9.39 -19.44
CA GLY A 271 17.17 10.27 -19.49
C GLY A 271 16.87 11.77 -19.64
N ASP A 272 15.60 12.16 -19.67
CA ASP A 272 15.17 13.56 -19.67
C ASP A 272 15.18 14.13 -18.25
N LYS A 273 16.36 14.53 -17.79
CA LYS A 273 16.56 15.06 -16.43
C LYS A 273 15.90 16.42 -16.22
N ASP A 274 15.88 17.27 -17.24
CA ASP A 274 15.35 18.63 -17.11
C ASP A 274 13.82 18.59 -17.07
N GLY A 275 13.18 17.80 -17.92
CA GLY A 275 11.74 17.58 -17.88
C GLY A 275 11.31 16.91 -16.59
N ALA A 276 12.06 15.90 -16.11
CA ALA A 276 11.81 15.25 -14.84
C ALA A 276 11.86 16.22 -13.67
N LYS A 277 12.92 17.07 -13.60
CA LYS A 277 13.09 18.08 -12.57
C LYS A 277 11.90 19.04 -12.54
N ALA A 278 11.50 19.58 -13.69
CA ALA A 278 10.38 20.51 -13.78
C ALA A 278 9.08 19.90 -13.26
N ASN A 279 8.82 18.61 -13.57
CA ASN A 279 7.65 17.91 -13.08
C ASN A 279 7.70 17.63 -11.58
N PHE A 280 8.85 17.28 -11.01
CA PHE A 280 8.98 17.10 -9.57
C PHE A 280 8.81 18.41 -8.80
N GLU A 281 9.32 19.52 -9.33
CA GLU A 281 9.14 20.87 -8.75
C GLU A 281 7.65 21.28 -8.82
N GLU A 282 6.95 20.99 -9.91
CA GLU A 282 5.51 21.24 -10.01
C GLU A 282 4.72 20.34 -9.03
N ALA A 283 5.12 19.07 -8.87
CA ALA A 283 4.51 18.19 -7.88
C ALA A 283 4.63 18.76 -6.46
N LEU A 284 5.81 19.26 -6.07
CA LEU A 284 6.04 19.90 -4.76
C LEU A 284 5.30 21.24 -4.62
N ARG A 285 5.08 21.97 -5.71
CA ARG A 285 4.24 23.17 -5.68
C ARG A 285 2.78 22.83 -5.36
N LEU A 286 2.29 21.69 -5.85
CA LEU A 286 0.92 21.20 -5.62
C LEU A 286 0.77 20.49 -4.27
N ASP A 287 1.74 19.67 -3.92
CA ASP A 287 1.85 18.97 -2.63
C ASP A 287 3.26 19.13 -2.05
N PRO A 288 3.49 20.10 -1.17
CA PRO A 288 4.79 20.34 -0.55
C PRO A 288 5.32 19.20 0.33
N ASN A 289 4.51 18.17 0.60
CA ASN A 289 4.88 17.02 1.42
C ASN A 289 5.11 15.74 0.60
N SER A 290 5.15 15.83 -0.73
CA SER A 290 5.39 14.67 -1.60
C SER A 290 6.81 14.15 -1.42
N LYS A 291 6.95 13.12 -0.59
CA LYS A 291 8.23 12.44 -0.34
C LYS A 291 8.84 11.79 -1.58
N PRO A 292 8.05 11.14 -2.49
CA PRO A 292 8.58 10.64 -3.75
C PRO A 292 9.19 11.74 -4.64
N ALA A 293 8.58 12.93 -4.71
CA ALA A 293 9.14 14.06 -5.46
C ALA A 293 10.49 14.52 -4.86
N GLU A 294 10.58 14.61 -3.52
CA GLU A 294 11.83 14.95 -2.83
C GLU A 294 12.93 13.91 -3.10
N MET A 295 12.60 12.61 -3.00
CA MET A 295 13.57 11.54 -3.31
C MET A 295 14.07 11.65 -4.76
N ASN A 296 13.18 11.85 -5.70
CA ASN A 296 13.53 11.91 -7.12
C ASN A 296 14.38 13.15 -7.46
N LEU A 297 14.12 14.30 -6.83
CA LEU A 297 14.98 15.46 -6.91
C LEU A 297 16.35 15.20 -6.28
N ALA A 298 16.43 14.41 -5.20
CA ALA A 298 17.70 14.00 -4.63
C ALA A 298 18.53 13.16 -5.60
N LEU A 299 17.89 12.24 -6.35
CA LEU A 299 18.57 11.49 -7.42
C LEU A 299 19.17 12.44 -8.46
N ILE A 300 18.43 13.45 -8.90
CA ILE A 300 18.93 14.46 -9.86
C ILE A 300 20.09 15.28 -9.26
N ALA A 301 19.99 15.68 -7.98
CA ALA A 301 21.07 16.38 -7.29
C ALA A 301 22.35 15.53 -7.24
N MET A 302 22.23 14.25 -6.90
CA MET A 302 23.36 13.30 -6.90
C MET A 302 23.97 13.11 -8.31
N MET A 303 23.14 13.04 -9.35
CA MET A 303 23.60 12.97 -10.75
C MET A 303 24.38 14.20 -11.17
N ASN A 304 24.09 15.34 -10.59
CA ASN A 304 24.77 16.61 -10.82
C ASN A 304 25.96 16.87 -9.86
N GLY A 305 26.22 15.94 -8.91
CA GLY A 305 27.29 16.05 -7.92
C GLY A 305 26.96 17.03 -6.76
N ASP A 306 25.73 17.49 -6.64
CA ASP A 306 25.29 18.37 -5.54
C ASP A 306 24.87 17.54 -4.32
N ASN A 307 25.88 17.03 -3.61
CA ASN A 307 25.69 16.19 -2.42
C ASN A 307 25.05 16.97 -1.26
N SER A 308 25.24 18.29 -1.19
CA SER A 308 24.59 19.11 -0.15
C SER A 308 23.08 19.12 -0.32
N ARG A 309 22.63 19.44 -1.53
CA ARG A 309 21.20 19.44 -1.86
C ARG A 309 20.59 18.06 -1.78
N ALA A 310 21.33 17.03 -2.23
CA ALA A 310 20.89 15.63 -2.12
C ALA A 310 20.61 15.22 -0.67
N ASN A 311 21.48 15.62 0.28
CA ASN A 311 21.30 15.31 1.70
C ASN A 311 20.03 15.93 2.29
N GLU A 312 19.74 17.18 1.99
CA GLU A 312 18.52 17.87 2.43
C GLU A 312 17.27 17.14 1.92
N LEU A 313 17.25 16.86 0.61
CA LEU A 313 16.12 16.20 -0.07
C LEU A 313 15.90 14.76 0.43
N LEU A 314 16.97 13.98 0.65
CA LEU A 314 16.87 12.63 1.21
C LEU A 314 16.33 12.65 2.64
N GLY A 315 16.68 13.68 3.43
CA GLY A 315 16.11 13.88 4.76
C GLY A 315 14.60 14.09 4.73
N ALA A 316 14.12 14.93 3.79
CA ALA A 316 12.69 15.20 3.60
C ALA A 316 11.94 13.96 3.06
N ALA A 317 12.59 13.15 2.23
CA ALA A 317 12.04 11.95 1.62
C ALA A 317 11.98 10.71 2.54
N ALA A 318 12.34 10.83 3.81
CA ALA A 318 12.42 9.69 4.73
C ALA A 318 11.13 8.85 4.76
N GLY A 319 11.29 7.53 4.57
CA GLY A 319 10.18 6.57 4.52
C GLY A 319 9.58 6.35 3.12
N THR A 320 10.13 6.98 2.07
CA THR A 320 9.75 6.67 0.69
C THR A 320 10.22 5.27 0.31
N PRO A 321 9.43 4.45 -0.40
CA PRO A 321 9.90 3.19 -0.96
C PRO A 321 11.13 3.40 -1.86
N GLY A 322 12.18 2.60 -1.67
CA GLY A 322 13.43 2.72 -2.43
C GLY A 322 14.42 3.77 -1.93
N ILE A 323 14.11 4.50 -0.87
CA ILE A 323 14.99 5.51 -0.27
C ILE A 323 16.36 4.93 0.15
N ASP A 324 16.37 3.68 0.58
CA ASP A 324 17.58 3.02 1.06
C ASP A 324 18.63 2.86 -0.05
N ASP A 325 18.21 2.55 -1.28
CA ASP A 325 19.11 2.52 -2.44
C ASP A 325 19.66 3.92 -2.78
N ALA A 326 18.83 4.96 -2.67
CA ALA A 326 19.25 6.34 -2.88
C ALA A 326 20.26 6.79 -1.80
N LEU A 327 19.98 6.48 -0.51
CA LEU A 327 20.90 6.74 0.60
C LEU A 327 22.22 5.99 0.42
N GLY A 328 22.16 4.72 -0.01
CA GLY A 328 23.35 3.93 -0.30
C GLY A 328 24.27 4.58 -1.33
N VAL A 329 23.70 5.09 -2.44
CA VAL A 329 24.46 5.82 -3.46
C VAL A 329 24.99 7.14 -2.91
N TYR A 330 24.21 7.89 -2.15
CA TYR A 330 24.65 9.11 -1.50
C TYR A 330 25.89 8.88 -0.60
N TYR A 331 25.83 7.83 0.24
CA TYR A 331 26.97 7.48 1.11
C TYR A 331 28.20 7.03 0.32
N LEU A 332 28.02 6.33 -0.81
CA LEU A 332 29.15 6.01 -1.70
C LEU A 332 29.78 7.26 -2.31
N GLN A 333 28.97 8.23 -2.76
CA GLN A 333 29.47 9.48 -3.33
C GLN A 333 30.19 10.36 -2.30
N THR A 334 29.78 10.27 -1.03
CA THR A 334 30.42 11.02 0.08
C THR A 334 31.56 10.24 0.75
N GLY A 335 31.84 9.00 0.30
CA GLY A 335 32.94 8.16 0.81
C GLY A 335 32.63 7.38 2.10
N ASP A 336 31.39 7.39 2.56
CA ASP A 336 30.97 6.65 3.76
C ASP A 336 30.51 5.24 3.41
N VAL A 337 31.49 4.36 3.16
CA VAL A 337 31.25 2.97 2.74
C VAL A 337 30.46 2.18 3.80
N ALA A 338 30.71 2.44 5.08
CA ALA A 338 30.03 1.70 6.15
C ALA A 338 28.52 1.99 6.20
N ASN A 339 28.14 3.25 6.05
CA ASN A 339 26.74 3.65 5.95
C ASN A 339 26.11 3.21 4.63
N ALA A 340 26.86 3.22 3.52
CA ALA A 340 26.40 2.70 2.25
C ALA A 340 25.98 1.22 2.33
N VAL A 341 26.84 0.36 2.90
CA VAL A 341 26.51 -1.07 3.09
C VAL A 341 25.28 -1.26 3.96
N ARG A 342 25.13 -0.47 5.03
CA ARG A 342 23.96 -0.54 5.89
C ARG A 342 22.67 -0.11 5.16
N ALA A 343 22.75 0.97 4.39
CA ALA A 343 21.61 1.48 3.65
C ALA A 343 21.14 0.50 2.57
N PHE A 344 22.07 -0.05 1.77
CA PHE A 344 21.70 -1.05 0.76
C PHE A 344 21.14 -2.35 1.36
N GLY A 345 21.58 -2.75 2.56
CA GLY A 345 21.12 -3.98 3.21
C GLY A 345 21.18 -5.18 2.26
N ASP A 346 20.02 -5.79 1.99
CA ASP A 346 19.89 -6.97 1.11
C ASP A 346 19.59 -6.62 -0.36
N SER A 347 19.76 -5.36 -0.76
CA SER A 347 19.52 -4.90 -2.15
C SER A 347 20.36 -5.71 -3.15
N LYS A 348 19.72 -6.13 -4.26
CA LYS A 348 20.34 -6.93 -5.33
C LYS A 348 20.67 -6.07 -6.54
N THR A 349 21.46 -5.01 -6.29
CA THR A 349 21.86 -4.01 -7.31
C THR A 349 23.36 -3.94 -7.49
N ASN A 350 23.80 -3.40 -8.64
CA ASN A 350 25.21 -3.13 -8.90
C ASN A 350 25.77 -2.14 -7.86
N ASN A 351 24.99 -1.15 -7.43
CA ASN A 351 25.41 -0.17 -6.43
C ASN A 351 25.69 -0.83 -5.06
N ALA A 352 24.82 -1.77 -4.64
CA ALA A 352 25.04 -2.54 -3.41
C ALA A 352 26.33 -3.38 -3.50
N ALA A 353 26.58 -4.01 -4.65
CA ALA A 353 27.80 -4.75 -4.87
C ALA A 353 29.05 -3.86 -4.84
N VAL A 354 29.00 -2.64 -5.38
CA VAL A 354 30.09 -1.66 -5.25
C VAL A 354 30.38 -1.36 -3.78
N ALA A 355 29.34 -1.11 -2.96
CA ALA A 355 29.52 -0.86 -1.53
C ALA A 355 30.19 -2.06 -0.83
N GLN A 356 29.76 -3.28 -1.13
CA GLN A 356 30.34 -4.51 -0.58
C GLN A 356 31.80 -4.73 -1.02
N ILE A 357 32.14 -4.47 -2.29
CA ILE A 357 33.51 -4.52 -2.80
C ILE A 357 34.42 -3.53 -2.04
N LEU A 358 33.96 -2.28 -1.89
CA LEU A 358 34.70 -1.24 -1.17
C LEU A 358 34.84 -1.58 0.31
N ASN A 359 33.86 -2.26 0.89
CA ASN A 359 33.89 -2.80 2.25
C ASN A 359 34.69 -4.12 2.37
N ARG A 360 35.31 -4.61 1.29
CA ARG A 360 36.06 -5.86 1.19
C ARG A 360 35.24 -7.15 1.42
N ASP A 361 33.91 -7.09 1.37
CA ASP A 361 33.04 -8.27 1.34
C ASP A 361 32.89 -8.78 -0.09
N TYR A 362 33.91 -9.39 -0.64
CA TYR A 362 33.92 -9.89 -2.02
C TYR A 362 32.96 -11.06 -2.22
N ALA A 363 32.78 -11.89 -1.19
CA ALA A 363 31.83 -13.01 -1.24
C ALA A 363 30.37 -12.50 -1.24
N GLY A 364 30.05 -11.49 -0.44
CA GLY A 364 28.79 -10.80 -0.45
C GLY A 364 28.51 -10.16 -1.81
N ALA A 365 29.48 -9.39 -2.32
CA ALA A 365 29.37 -8.76 -3.63
C ALA A 365 29.09 -9.77 -4.76
N GLN A 366 29.80 -10.91 -4.74
CA GLN A 366 29.57 -11.98 -5.74
C GLN A 366 28.15 -12.51 -5.68
N ARG A 367 27.60 -12.80 -4.49
CA ARG A 367 26.21 -13.26 -4.33
C ARG A 367 25.20 -12.21 -4.79
N THR A 368 25.44 -10.94 -4.44
CA THR A 368 24.59 -9.82 -4.87
C THR A 368 24.56 -9.70 -6.38
N LEU A 369 25.73 -9.71 -7.05
CA LEU A 369 25.83 -9.61 -8.52
C LEU A 369 25.16 -10.78 -9.23
N GLN A 370 25.29 -12.01 -8.71
CA GLN A 370 24.62 -13.20 -9.25
C GLN A 370 23.09 -13.14 -9.10
N SER A 371 22.59 -12.31 -8.17
CA SER A 371 21.18 -12.14 -7.88
C SER A 371 20.56 -10.92 -8.59
N VAL A 372 21.32 -10.16 -9.37
CA VAL A 372 20.79 -9.02 -10.16
C VAL A 372 19.80 -9.56 -11.19
N ALA A 373 18.57 -9.06 -11.16
CA ALA A 373 17.48 -9.60 -11.97
C ALA A 373 17.69 -9.42 -13.49
N LYS A 374 18.33 -8.32 -13.89
CA LYS A 374 18.69 -8.02 -15.28
C LYS A 374 20.15 -7.62 -15.34
N PRO A 375 21.09 -8.60 -15.41
CA PRO A 375 22.51 -8.32 -15.48
C PRO A 375 22.87 -7.51 -16.73
N ASP A 376 23.62 -6.44 -16.54
CA ASP A 376 24.12 -5.54 -17.59
C ASP A 376 25.65 -5.60 -17.70
N ALA A 377 26.21 -4.76 -18.54
CA ALA A 377 27.66 -4.67 -18.73
C ALA A 377 28.41 -4.34 -17.44
N ILE A 378 27.83 -3.51 -16.57
CA ILE A 378 28.42 -3.13 -15.29
C ILE A 378 28.36 -4.29 -14.31
N THR A 379 27.30 -5.08 -14.30
CA THR A 379 27.19 -6.31 -13.49
C THR A 379 28.36 -7.25 -13.76
N TYR A 380 28.63 -7.54 -15.03
CA TYR A 380 29.76 -8.42 -15.40
C TYR A 380 31.11 -7.77 -15.12
N TYR A 381 31.25 -6.45 -15.32
CA TYR A 381 32.47 -5.75 -14.97
C TYR A 381 32.79 -5.85 -13.46
N LEU A 382 31.79 -5.67 -12.59
CA LEU A 382 31.91 -5.82 -11.15
C LEU A 382 32.21 -7.28 -10.74
N MET A 383 31.65 -8.27 -11.44
CA MET A 383 32.03 -9.68 -11.24
C MET A 383 33.49 -9.93 -11.59
N ALA A 384 34.02 -9.27 -12.62
CA ALA A 384 35.44 -9.32 -12.92
C ALA A 384 36.30 -8.66 -11.86
N VAL A 385 35.88 -7.51 -11.30
CA VAL A 385 36.54 -6.84 -10.19
C VAL A 385 36.60 -7.77 -8.96
N THR A 386 35.47 -8.42 -8.61
CA THR A 386 35.47 -9.39 -7.50
C THR A 386 36.44 -10.57 -7.75
N GLY A 387 36.50 -11.05 -9.01
CA GLY A 387 37.47 -12.07 -9.44
C GLY A 387 38.91 -11.61 -9.25
N ALA A 388 39.22 -10.36 -9.65
CA ALA A 388 40.56 -9.79 -9.49
C ALA A 388 40.95 -9.65 -8.01
N ARG A 389 40.03 -9.19 -7.16
CA ARG A 389 40.25 -9.07 -5.72
C ARG A 389 40.41 -10.39 -4.98
N THR A 390 39.89 -11.49 -5.54
CA THR A 390 39.99 -12.85 -4.99
C THR A 390 41.04 -13.70 -5.71
N GLY A 391 41.74 -13.15 -6.72
CA GLY A 391 42.81 -13.87 -7.47
C GLY A 391 42.27 -14.92 -8.45
N ASN A 392 40.99 -14.87 -8.82
CA ASN A 392 40.37 -15.82 -9.74
C ASN A 392 40.48 -15.33 -11.21
N GLN A 393 41.58 -15.71 -11.88
CA GLN A 393 41.87 -15.29 -13.26
C GLN A 393 40.76 -15.69 -14.27
N GLN A 394 40.21 -16.89 -14.13
CA GLN A 394 39.15 -17.37 -15.05
C GLN A 394 37.92 -16.48 -14.92
N GLN A 395 37.51 -16.18 -13.70
CA GLN A 395 36.35 -15.28 -13.44
C GLN A 395 36.60 -13.88 -14.02
N VAL A 396 37.82 -13.34 -13.90
CA VAL A 396 38.17 -12.03 -14.47
C VAL A 396 37.98 -12.06 -15.98
N MET A 397 38.59 -13.02 -16.67
CA MET A 397 38.57 -13.03 -18.14
C MET A 397 37.19 -13.30 -18.72
N ASP A 398 36.42 -14.24 -18.15
CA ASP A 398 35.11 -14.57 -18.63
C ASP A 398 34.10 -13.42 -18.45
N ASN A 399 34.15 -12.77 -17.28
CA ASN A 399 33.24 -11.66 -17.03
C ASN A 399 33.64 -10.38 -17.77
N LEU A 400 34.95 -10.09 -17.95
CA LEU A 400 35.36 -8.97 -18.79
C LEU A 400 34.93 -9.17 -20.25
N ARG A 401 35.01 -10.40 -20.81
CA ARG A 401 34.50 -10.69 -22.15
C ARG A 401 32.99 -10.39 -22.27
N GLN A 402 32.22 -10.80 -21.27
CA GLN A 402 30.78 -10.51 -21.27
C GLN A 402 30.50 -9.00 -21.14
N ALA A 403 31.21 -8.31 -20.23
CA ALA A 403 31.07 -6.87 -20.06
C ALA A 403 31.39 -6.11 -21.37
N VAL A 404 32.53 -6.40 -22.01
CA VAL A 404 32.94 -5.77 -23.29
C VAL A 404 32.03 -6.13 -24.45
N LYS A 405 31.48 -7.36 -24.47
CA LYS A 405 30.47 -7.76 -25.47
C LYS A 405 29.21 -6.92 -25.38
N LEU A 406 28.77 -6.57 -24.17
CA LEU A 406 27.57 -5.75 -23.91
C LEU A 406 27.87 -4.25 -24.08
N ASP A 407 29.01 -3.77 -23.62
CA ASP A 407 29.47 -2.39 -23.79
C ASP A 407 30.99 -2.34 -24.12
N ARG A 408 31.29 -2.06 -25.38
CA ARG A 408 32.67 -2.01 -25.88
C ARG A 408 33.56 -0.96 -25.22
N LYS A 409 32.95 0.11 -24.64
CA LYS A 409 33.68 1.16 -23.95
C LYS A 409 34.36 0.67 -22.67
N LEU A 410 33.86 -0.42 -22.11
CA LEU A 410 34.45 -1.03 -20.93
C LEU A 410 35.82 -1.67 -21.19
N LEU A 411 36.21 -1.94 -22.44
CA LEU A 411 37.55 -2.41 -22.77
C LEU A 411 38.62 -1.36 -22.47
N ASP A 412 38.37 -0.10 -22.87
CA ASP A 412 39.33 0.99 -22.61
C ASP A 412 39.38 1.31 -21.13
N ARG A 413 38.25 1.24 -20.45
CA ARG A 413 38.17 1.35 -18.99
C ARG A 413 39.01 0.25 -18.33
N ALA A 414 38.83 -1.02 -18.70
CA ALA A 414 39.53 -2.15 -18.09
C ALA A 414 41.05 -2.06 -18.28
N LYS A 415 41.53 -1.60 -19.45
CA LYS A 415 42.94 -1.37 -19.73
C LYS A 415 43.60 -0.30 -18.85
N SER A 416 42.83 0.67 -18.38
CA SER A 416 43.30 1.74 -17.51
C SER A 416 42.98 1.51 -16.01
N ASP A 417 42.17 0.53 -15.68
CA ASP A 417 41.78 0.22 -14.31
C ASP A 417 42.84 -0.64 -13.64
N LEU A 418 43.40 -0.17 -12.52
CA LEU A 418 44.40 -0.90 -11.74
C LEU A 418 43.88 -2.21 -11.11
N GLU A 419 42.58 -2.41 -11.07
CA GLU A 419 42.00 -3.71 -10.67
C GLU A 419 42.49 -4.83 -11.55
N PHE A 420 42.79 -4.55 -12.83
CA PHE A 420 43.21 -5.53 -13.81
C PHE A 420 44.68 -5.41 -14.25
N ALA A 421 45.51 -4.63 -13.54
CA ALA A 421 46.91 -4.40 -13.90
C ALA A 421 47.75 -5.68 -14.02
N ASN A 422 47.39 -6.74 -13.30
CA ASN A 422 48.08 -8.03 -13.32
C ASN A 422 47.53 -9.03 -14.34
N TYR A 423 46.58 -8.62 -15.19
CA TYR A 423 45.93 -9.50 -16.15
C TYR A 423 46.24 -9.09 -17.59
N ASN A 424 46.46 -10.09 -18.45
CA ASN A 424 46.69 -9.83 -19.86
C ASN A 424 45.37 -9.67 -20.61
N LEU A 425 45.02 -8.42 -20.93
CA LEU A 425 43.76 -8.04 -21.59
C LEU A 425 43.84 -7.99 -23.12
N THR A 426 44.90 -8.51 -23.72
CA THR A 426 45.14 -8.44 -25.19
C THR A 426 44.09 -9.23 -25.98
N TYR A 427 43.47 -10.25 -25.37
CA TYR A 427 42.52 -11.16 -26.01
C TYR A 427 41.07 -10.96 -25.55
N LEU A 428 40.72 -9.76 -25.09
CA LEU A 428 39.34 -9.38 -24.72
C LEU A 428 38.54 -8.90 -25.93
#